data_437e7a1536bbf0ccd76153980044101a
#
_entry.id   437e7a1536bbf0ccd76153980044101a
#
_cell.length_a   1.000
_cell.length_b   1.000
_cell.length_c   1.000
_cell.angle_alpha   90.00
_cell.angle_beta   90.00
_cell.angle_gamma   90.00
#
_symmetry.space_group_name_H-M   'P 1'
#
loop_
_entity.id
_entity.type
_entity.pdbx_description
1 polymer ?
#
loop_
_entity_poly.entity_id
_entity_poly.type
_entity_poly.pdbx_seq_one_letter_code
_entity_poly.pdbx_strand_id
1 'polypeptide(L)'
;LAYLGAAQPGPQPVAVLLSMAATIYATGAFHEDGLSDTVDGLGGGWEKLRILEIMKDSRVGSYGVVAMVLALLGKFLLLSSLEPALIPFALLAGHALSRFCATVLLATMDYVREDLLSKAKPLATRLSPGAMLVALSFVVAALAFLPLEKVIFGVVLAALVTFWLAAKFKRWLG
;
A
#
# COMPACT_ATOMS: atom_id res chain seq x y z
N LEU A 1 -9.61 -2.41 15.40
CA LEU A 1 -10.67 -1.86 16.26
C LEU A 1 -11.97 -1.66 15.49
N ALA A 2 -11.97 -0.91 14.34
CA ALA A 2 -13.18 -0.66 13.56
C ALA A 2 -13.88 -1.95 13.11
N TYR A 3 -13.13 -2.96 12.64
CA TYR A 3 -13.69 -4.27 12.29
C TYR A 3 -14.35 -4.94 13.50
N LEU A 4 -13.67 -5.01 14.64
CA LEU A 4 -14.18 -5.67 15.84
C LEU A 4 -15.46 -5.00 16.37
N GLY A 5 -15.53 -3.67 16.31
CA GLY A 5 -16.74 -2.93 16.69
C GLY A 5 -17.91 -3.17 15.74
N ALA A 6 -17.66 -3.28 14.44
CA ALA A 6 -18.70 -3.47 13.43
C ALA A 6 -19.16 -4.94 13.27
N ALA A 7 -18.33 -5.91 13.65
CA ALA A 7 -18.65 -7.34 13.51
C ALA A 7 -19.65 -7.86 14.57
N GLN A 8 -19.81 -7.16 15.68
CA GLN A 8 -20.68 -7.62 16.78
C GLN A 8 -22.17 -7.67 16.42
N PRO A 9 -22.77 -6.66 15.74
CA PRO A 9 -24.19 -6.68 15.40
C PRO A 9 -24.52 -7.04 13.93
N GLY A 10 -23.50 -7.30 13.05
CA GLY A 10 -23.77 -7.31 11.61
C GLY A 10 -23.06 -8.36 10.77
N PRO A 11 -23.44 -8.48 9.47
CA PRO A 11 -22.78 -9.38 8.53
C PRO A 11 -21.30 -9.05 8.33
N GLN A 12 -20.45 -10.08 8.25
CA GLN A 12 -19.00 -9.93 8.04
C GLN A 12 -18.61 -8.99 6.89
N PRO A 13 -19.23 -9.02 5.70
CA PRO A 13 -18.86 -8.10 4.63
C PRO A 13 -19.07 -6.61 4.99
N VAL A 14 -20.11 -6.32 5.78
CA VAL A 14 -20.36 -4.95 6.24
C VAL A 14 -19.26 -4.49 7.22
N ALA A 15 -18.85 -5.36 8.14
CA ALA A 15 -17.76 -5.06 9.06
C ALA A 15 -16.42 -4.83 8.32
N VAL A 16 -16.14 -5.63 7.29
CA VAL A 16 -14.98 -5.45 6.42
C VAL A 16 -15.04 -4.10 5.70
N LEU A 17 -16.17 -3.77 5.08
CA LEU A 17 -16.35 -2.52 4.36
C LEU A 17 -16.16 -1.30 5.29
N LEU A 18 -16.77 -1.32 6.46
CA LEU A 18 -16.63 -0.24 7.45
C LEU A 18 -15.20 -0.11 7.96
N SER A 19 -14.49 -1.23 8.13
CA SER A 19 -13.07 -1.22 8.50
C SER A 19 -12.19 -0.60 7.40
N MET A 20 -12.46 -0.93 6.14
CA MET A 20 -11.76 -0.32 5.00
C MET A 20 -12.04 1.18 4.93
N ALA A 21 -13.31 1.60 5.01
CA ALA A 21 -13.70 3.00 5.00
C ALA A 21 -13.05 3.79 6.15
N ALA A 22 -13.05 3.23 7.37
CA ALA A 22 -12.39 3.85 8.52
C ALA A 22 -10.88 4.01 8.32
N THR A 23 -10.22 3.03 7.69
CA THR A 23 -8.79 3.11 7.38
C THR A 23 -8.50 4.22 6.36
N ILE A 24 -9.27 4.28 5.27
CA ILE A 24 -9.14 5.30 4.23
C ILE A 24 -9.36 6.69 4.84
N TYR A 25 -10.40 6.85 5.65
CA TYR A 25 -10.69 8.11 6.32
C TYR A 25 -9.54 8.52 7.28
N ALA A 26 -9.04 7.59 8.09
CA ALA A 26 -7.97 7.86 9.05
C ALA A 26 -6.63 8.25 8.39
N THR A 27 -6.37 7.75 7.18
CA THR A 27 -5.16 8.09 6.40
C THR A 27 -5.37 9.25 5.44
N GLY A 28 -6.59 9.81 5.37
CA GLY A 28 -6.94 10.86 4.39
C GLY A 28 -6.81 10.38 2.94
N ALA A 29 -7.09 9.11 2.67
CA ALA A 29 -6.94 8.44 1.37
C ALA A 29 -5.52 8.52 0.75
N PHE A 30 -4.50 8.79 1.57
CA PHE A 30 -3.12 9.02 1.11
C PHE A 30 -2.55 7.88 0.26
N HIS A 31 -2.86 6.63 0.61
CA HIS A 31 -2.35 5.46 -0.11
C HIS A 31 -3.13 5.20 -1.40
N GLU A 32 -4.41 5.46 -1.36
CA GLU A 32 -5.33 5.35 -2.47
C GLU A 32 -5.01 6.40 -3.55
N ASP A 33 -4.77 7.63 -3.13
CA ASP A 33 -4.31 8.73 -3.99
C ASP A 33 -2.98 8.39 -4.68
N GLY A 34 -1.99 7.94 -3.90
CA GLY A 34 -0.71 7.52 -4.45
C GLY A 34 -0.78 6.34 -5.43
N LEU A 35 -1.72 5.38 -5.23
CA LEU A 35 -1.97 4.32 -6.18
C LEU A 35 -2.54 4.88 -7.49
N SER A 36 -3.56 5.73 -7.39
CA SER A 36 -4.21 6.37 -8.53
C SER A 36 -3.20 7.17 -9.36
N ASP A 37 -2.45 8.07 -8.72
CA ASP A 37 -1.43 8.89 -9.37
C ASP A 37 -0.36 8.05 -10.07
N THR A 38 0.10 6.99 -9.39
CA THR A 38 1.13 6.11 -9.95
C THR A 38 0.63 5.39 -11.19
N VAL A 39 -0.60 4.87 -11.16
CA VAL A 39 -1.16 4.12 -12.28
C VAL A 39 -1.53 5.05 -13.43
N ASP A 40 -2.05 6.23 -13.17
CA ASP A 40 -2.30 7.25 -14.19
C ASP A 40 -0.99 7.75 -14.82
N GLY A 41 0.02 8.04 -14.02
CA GLY A 41 1.33 8.47 -14.49
C GLY A 41 2.00 7.44 -15.40
N LEU A 42 2.10 6.18 -14.94
CA LEU A 42 2.74 5.10 -15.67
C LEU A 42 1.89 4.57 -16.84
N GLY A 43 0.58 4.73 -16.81
CA GLY A 43 -0.33 4.33 -17.88
C GLY A 43 -0.50 5.38 -18.97
N GLY A 44 -0.43 6.67 -18.61
CA GLY A 44 -0.67 7.79 -19.52
C GLY A 44 0.59 8.53 -19.99
N GLY A 45 1.75 8.30 -19.34
CA GLY A 45 3.02 8.93 -19.68
C GLY A 45 4.03 7.96 -20.29
N TRP A 46 4.80 8.45 -21.28
CA TRP A 46 5.87 7.68 -21.94
C TRP A 46 7.27 8.24 -21.63
N GLU A 47 7.33 9.46 -21.10
CA GLU A 47 8.56 10.16 -20.73
C GLU A 47 8.51 10.56 -19.27
N LYS A 48 9.67 10.56 -18.58
CA LYS A 48 9.81 10.88 -17.16
C LYS A 48 9.07 12.16 -16.75
N LEU A 49 9.32 13.27 -17.49
CA LEU A 49 8.70 14.57 -17.18
C LEU A 49 7.17 14.49 -17.28
N ARG A 50 6.66 13.83 -18.32
CA ARG A 50 5.21 13.68 -18.51
C ARG A 50 4.58 12.80 -17.45
N ILE A 51 5.23 11.70 -17.05
CA ILE A 51 4.78 10.84 -15.94
C ILE A 51 4.68 11.66 -14.65
N LEU A 52 5.72 12.40 -14.30
CA LEU A 52 5.74 13.22 -13.09
C LEU A 52 4.71 14.38 -13.12
N GLU A 53 4.43 14.94 -14.30
CA GLU A 53 3.39 15.94 -14.50
C GLU A 53 2.00 15.34 -14.23
N ILE A 54 1.68 14.18 -14.82
CA ILE A 54 0.42 13.47 -14.60
C ILE A 54 0.25 13.15 -13.11
N MET A 55 1.28 12.63 -12.44
CA MET A 55 1.26 12.31 -11.00
C MET A 55 1.11 13.56 -10.09
N LYS A 56 1.25 14.77 -10.62
CA LYS A 56 1.02 16.03 -9.88
C LYS A 56 -0.39 16.61 -10.14
N ASP A 57 -1.05 16.15 -11.18
CA ASP A 57 -2.39 16.62 -11.52
C ASP A 57 -3.39 16.08 -10.49
N SER A 58 -4.19 16.97 -9.90
CA SER A 58 -5.21 16.58 -8.93
C SER A 58 -6.43 15.87 -9.56
N ARG A 59 -6.47 15.76 -10.89
CA ARG A 59 -7.53 15.05 -11.62
C ARG A 59 -7.19 13.56 -11.71
N VAL A 60 -8.16 12.74 -11.36
CA VAL A 60 -8.02 11.28 -11.51
C VAL A 60 -8.27 10.87 -12.96
N GLY A 61 -7.36 10.12 -13.53
CA GLY A 61 -7.48 9.57 -14.88
C GLY A 61 -8.20 8.22 -14.88
N SER A 62 -8.50 7.72 -16.08
CA SER A 62 -9.22 6.45 -16.26
C SER A 62 -8.43 5.24 -15.75
N TYR A 63 -7.11 5.24 -15.88
CA TYR A 63 -6.25 4.17 -15.36
C TYR A 63 -6.29 4.11 -13.83
N GLY A 64 -6.21 5.27 -13.16
CA GLY A 64 -6.31 5.38 -11.70
C GLY A 64 -7.66 4.92 -11.19
N VAL A 65 -8.76 5.33 -11.84
CA VAL A 65 -10.12 4.88 -11.47
C VAL A 65 -10.24 3.36 -11.55
N VAL A 66 -9.81 2.74 -12.65
CA VAL A 66 -9.89 1.28 -12.84
C VAL A 66 -9.03 0.56 -11.80
N ALA A 67 -7.80 1.03 -11.58
CA ALA A 67 -6.90 0.44 -10.58
C ALA A 67 -7.48 0.53 -9.17
N MET A 68 -8.05 1.68 -8.82
CA MET A 68 -8.67 1.91 -7.51
C MET A 68 -9.86 0.97 -7.27
N VAL A 69 -10.78 0.88 -8.24
CA VAL A 69 -11.95 -0.01 -8.15
C VAL A 69 -11.49 -1.46 -7.98
N LEU A 70 -10.55 -1.93 -8.79
CA LEU A 70 -10.05 -3.32 -8.72
C LEU A 70 -9.30 -3.59 -7.41
N ALA A 71 -8.49 -2.65 -6.93
CA ALA A 71 -7.73 -2.81 -5.68
C ALA A 71 -8.67 -2.86 -4.45
N LEU A 72 -9.63 -1.94 -4.36
CA LEU A 72 -10.57 -1.89 -3.25
C LEU A 72 -11.54 -3.07 -3.27
N LEU A 73 -12.09 -3.40 -4.44
CA LEU A 73 -12.96 -4.56 -4.61
C LEU A 73 -12.21 -5.86 -4.31
N GLY A 74 -11.00 -6.03 -4.83
CA GLY A 74 -10.17 -7.19 -4.55
C GLY A 74 -9.85 -7.33 -3.06
N LYS A 75 -9.46 -6.24 -2.40
CA LYS A 75 -9.24 -6.23 -0.94
C LYS A 75 -10.51 -6.61 -0.17
N PHE A 76 -11.65 -6.05 -0.55
CA PHE A 76 -12.95 -6.37 0.07
C PHE A 76 -13.30 -7.85 -0.07
N LEU A 77 -13.21 -8.40 -1.29
CA LEU A 77 -13.54 -9.80 -1.55
C LEU A 77 -12.60 -10.75 -0.81
N LEU A 78 -11.29 -10.50 -0.84
CA LEU A 78 -10.30 -11.32 -0.15
C LEU A 78 -10.51 -11.30 1.37
N LEU A 79 -10.71 -10.14 1.98
CA LEU A 79 -10.97 -10.05 3.42
C LEU A 79 -12.30 -10.70 3.81
N SER A 80 -13.35 -10.52 2.98
CA SER A 80 -14.66 -11.12 3.24
C SER A 80 -14.68 -12.64 3.09
N SER A 81 -13.72 -13.23 2.37
CA SER A 81 -13.59 -14.68 2.22
C SER A 81 -12.75 -15.35 3.31
N LEU A 82 -12.09 -14.55 4.17
CA LEU A 82 -11.34 -15.10 5.29
C LEU A 82 -12.26 -15.56 6.43
N GLU A 83 -11.74 -16.50 7.21
CA GLU A 83 -12.34 -16.85 8.49
C GLU A 83 -12.42 -15.61 9.40
N PRO A 84 -13.57 -15.32 10.05
CA PRO A 84 -13.76 -14.08 10.82
C PRO A 84 -12.67 -13.83 11.86
N ALA A 85 -12.19 -14.90 12.51
CA ALA A 85 -11.14 -14.83 13.51
C ALA A 85 -9.78 -14.36 12.94
N LEU A 86 -9.52 -14.57 11.65
CA LEU A 86 -8.26 -14.19 11.00
C LEU A 86 -8.27 -12.75 10.49
N ILE A 87 -9.43 -12.14 10.28
CA ILE A 87 -9.53 -10.82 9.64
C ILE A 87 -8.75 -9.71 10.39
N PRO A 88 -8.84 -9.58 11.74
CA PRO A 88 -8.07 -8.57 12.47
C PRO A 88 -6.56 -8.73 12.28
N PHE A 89 -6.08 -9.96 12.29
CA PHE A 89 -4.65 -10.27 12.11
C PHE A 89 -4.20 -10.06 10.67
N ALA A 90 -5.03 -10.41 9.69
CA ALA A 90 -4.76 -10.14 8.27
C ALA A 90 -4.70 -8.63 7.97
N LEU A 91 -5.58 -7.84 8.57
CA LEU A 91 -5.53 -6.37 8.48
C LEU A 91 -4.24 -5.81 9.09
N LEU A 92 -3.88 -6.26 10.30
CA LEU A 92 -2.65 -5.83 10.98
C LEU A 92 -1.41 -6.20 10.16
N ALA A 93 -1.31 -7.45 9.73
CA ALA A 93 -0.19 -7.95 8.95
C ALA A 93 -0.08 -7.27 7.58
N GLY A 94 -1.20 -7.09 6.87
CA GLY A 94 -1.24 -6.40 5.59
C GLY A 94 -0.79 -4.94 5.69
N HIS A 95 -1.20 -4.22 6.75
CA HIS A 95 -0.74 -2.87 6.99
C HIS A 95 0.75 -2.80 7.34
N ALA A 96 1.25 -3.69 8.19
CA ALA A 96 2.67 -3.72 8.55
C ALA A 96 3.55 -4.06 7.34
N LEU A 97 3.21 -5.14 6.61
CA LEU A 97 3.97 -5.63 5.46
C LEU A 97 4.00 -4.61 4.32
N SER A 98 2.86 -4.02 3.96
CA SER A 98 2.80 -3.04 2.86
C SER A 98 3.62 -1.78 3.15
N ARG A 99 3.61 -1.30 4.39
CA ARG A 99 4.44 -0.16 4.81
C ARG A 99 5.92 -0.50 4.82
N PHE A 100 6.26 -1.71 5.21
CA PHE A 100 7.64 -2.19 5.14
C PHE A 100 8.14 -2.25 3.70
N CYS A 101 7.34 -2.76 2.75
CA CYS A 101 7.67 -2.75 1.33
C CYS A 101 7.92 -1.32 0.81
N ALA A 102 7.07 -0.35 1.17
CA ALA A 102 7.29 1.05 0.84
C ALA A 102 8.59 1.60 1.47
N THR A 103 8.88 1.23 2.72
CA THR A 103 10.12 1.60 3.42
C THR A 103 11.36 1.04 2.72
N VAL A 104 11.29 -0.20 2.22
CA VAL A 104 12.38 -0.81 1.43
C VAL A 104 12.62 0.00 0.13
N LEU A 105 11.57 0.38 -0.58
CA LEU A 105 11.71 1.22 -1.77
C LEU A 105 12.36 2.57 -1.44
N LEU A 106 11.90 3.25 -0.38
CA LEU A 106 12.49 4.51 0.08
C LEU A 106 13.96 4.39 0.50
N ALA A 107 14.36 3.25 1.06
CA ALA A 107 15.73 3.00 1.49
C ALA A 107 16.69 2.66 0.33
N THR A 108 16.15 2.11 -0.77
CA THR A 108 16.93 1.55 -1.88
C THR A 108 16.88 2.37 -3.17
N MET A 109 15.95 3.33 -3.26
CA MET A 109 15.76 4.16 -4.45
C MET A 109 15.99 5.64 -4.14
N ASP A 110 16.54 6.37 -5.10
CA ASP A 110 16.72 7.81 -4.98
C ASP A 110 15.39 8.55 -5.23
N TYR A 111 15.23 9.68 -4.54
CA TYR A 111 14.05 10.52 -4.71
C TYR A 111 14.11 11.30 -6.02
N VAL A 112 13.18 11.04 -6.91
CA VAL A 112 13.20 11.52 -8.30
C VAL A 112 12.72 12.98 -8.46
N ARG A 113 11.91 13.50 -7.52
CA ARG A 113 11.40 14.88 -7.59
C ARG A 113 12.43 15.87 -7.03
N GLU A 114 12.85 16.83 -7.84
CA GLU A 114 13.73 17.94 -7.45
C GLU A 114 12.99 19.10 -6.76
N ASP A 115 11.67 19.03 -6.64
CA ASP A 115 10.82 20.08 -6.07
C ASP A 115 11.13 20.32 -4.59
N LEU A 116 11.62 21.52 -4.27
CA LEU A 116 11.89 21.98 -2.90
C LEU A 116 10.63 22.04 -2.02
N LEU A 117 9.43 22.09 -2.64
CA LEU A 117 8.12 22.15 -1.99
C LEU A 117 7.45 20.80 -1.83
N SER A 118 8.09 19.70 -2.21
CA SER A 118 7.50 18.36 -2.07
C SER A 118 7.34 17.98 -0.60
N LYS A 119 6.11 17.71 -0.18
CA LYS A 119 5.76 17.24 1.17
C LYS A 119 6.42 15.88 1.53
N ALA A 120 6.82 15.11 0.52
CA ALA A 120 7.45 13.81 0.70
C ALA A 120 8.98 13.89 0.88
N LYS A 121 9.60 15.02 0.59
CA LYS A 121 11.05 15.18 0.69
C LYS A 121 11.64 14.88 2.09
N PRO A 122 10.98 15.22 3.22
CA PRO A 122 11.45 14.84 4.55
C PRO A 122 11.38 13.32 4.82
N LEU A 123 10.48 12.61 4.14
CA LEU A 123 10.31 11.17 4.28
C LEU A 123 11.33 10.37 3.45
N ALA A 124 11.91 10.99 2.43
CA ALA A 124 12.88 10.37 1.51
C ALA A 124 14.33 10.46 2.02
N THR A 125 14.56 10.81 3.28
CA THR A 125 15.88 10.72 3.90
C THR A 125 16.28 9.26 4.07
N ARG A 126 17.57 8.96 3.85
CA ARG A 126 18.11 7.59 3.99
C ARG A 126 17.79 7.04 5.37
N LEU A 127 17.04 5.95 5.40
CA LEU A 127 16.70 5.26 6.63
C LEU A 127 17.93 4.53 7.18
N SER A 128 18.16 4.63 8.49
CA SER A 128 19.25 3.91 9.13
C SER A 128 18.96 2.40 9.15
N PRO A 129 20.00 1.53 9.13
CA PRO A 129 19.80 0.10 9.30
C PRO A 129 19.02 -0.27 10.57
N GLY A 130 19.20 0.48 11.65
CA GLY A 130 18.44 0.30 12.89
C GLY A 130 16.95 0.56 12.72
N ALA A 131 16.58 1.62 11.99
CA ALA A 131 15.18 1.90 11.68
C ALA A 131 14.54 0.80 10.83
N MET A 132 15.30 0.22 9.89
CA MET A 132 14.85 -0.92 9.08
C MET A 132 14.63 -2.17 9.94
N LEU A 133 15.51 -2.46 10.90
CA LEU A 133 15.35 -3.58 11.82
C LEU A 133 14.11 -3.41 12.71
N VAL A 134 13.88 -2.20 13.22
CA VAL A 134 12.67 -1.89 13.99
C VAL A 134 11.42 -2.09 13.14
N ALA A 135 11.39 -1.59 11.91
CA ALA A 135 10.26 -1.80 11.00
C ALA A 135 10.02 -3.28 10.71
N LEU A 136 11.08 -4.05 10.47
CA LEU A 136 11.00 -5.50 10.25
C LEU A 136 10.46 -6.24 11.48
N SER A 137 10.86 -5.85 12.69
CA SER A 137 10.36 -6.50 13.93
C SER A 137 8.85 -6.36 14.09
N PHE A 138 8.27 -5.21 13.74
CA PHE A 138 6.81 -5.03 13.72
C PHE A 138 6.12 -5.92 12.68
N VAL A 139 6.73 -6.09 11.49
CA VAL A 139 6.20 -7.01 10.47
C VAL A 139 6.20 -8.44 10.98
N VAL A 140 7.33 -8.91 11.52
CA VAL A 140 7.45 -10.28 12.07
C VAL A 140 6.42 -10.51 13.17
N ALA A 141 6.28 -9.56 14.10
CA ALA A 141 5.29 -9.64 15.17
C ALA A 141 3.86 -9.70 14.64
N ALA A 142 3.51 -8.92 13.62
CA ALA A 142 2.18 -8.92 13.02
C ALA A 142 1.89 -10.22 12.25
N LEU A 143 2.88 -10.80 11.57
CA LEU A 143 2.74 -12.04 10.80
C LEU A 143 2.65 -13.28 11.71
N ALA A 144 3.17 -13.23 12.94
CA ALA A 144 3.20 -14.36 13.87
C ALA A 144 1.80 -14.88 14.27
N PHE A 145 0.75 -14.07 14.07
CA PHE A 145 -0.64 -14.44 14.36
C PHE A 145 -1.35 -15.12 13.19
N LEU A 146 -0.69 -15.33 12.06
CA LEU A 146 -1.28 -15.95 10.87
C LEU A 146 -0.70 -17.34 10.61
N PRO A 147 -1.47 -18.25 9.97
CA PRO A 147 -0.95 -19.53 9.52
C PRO A 147 0.25 -19.37 8.59
N LEU A 148 1.28 -20.19 8.79
CA LEU A 148 2.57 -20.09 8.09
C LEU A 148 2.41 -20.09 6.56
N GLU A 149 1.52 -20.91 6.03
CA GLU A 149 1.23 -20.99 4.58
C GLU A 149 0.77 -19.63 4.01
N LYS A 150 -0.13 -18.94 4.74
CA LYS A 150 -0.63 -17.61 4.36
C LYS A 150 0.46 -16.55 4.47
N VAL A 151 1.32 -16.67 5.49
CA VAL A 151 2.48 -15.79 5.67
C VAL A 151 3.45 -15.93 4.50
N ILE A 152 3.84 -17.17 4.15
CA ILE A 152 4.76 -17.42 3.04
C ILE A 152 4.18 -16.86 1.74
N PHE A 153 2.93 -17.19 1.42
CA PHE A 153 2.27 -16.69 0.22
C PHE A 153 2.23 -15.16 0.17
N GLY A 154 1.79 -14.52 1.27
CA GLY A 154 1.68 -13.06 1.36
C GLY A 154 3.03 -12.36 1.23
N VAL A 155 4.07 -12.86 1.90
CA VAL A 155 5.43 -12.28 1.84
C VAL A 155 6.04 -12.44 0.45
N VAL A 156 5.92 -13.62 -0.17
CA VAL A 156 6.41 -13.87 -1.53
C VAL A 156 5.71 -12.94 -2.53
N LEU A 157 4.38 -12.85 -2.46
CA LEU A 157 3.62 -11.97 -3.35
C LEU A 157 4.01 -10.50 -3.14
N ALA A 158 4.10 -10.04 -1.90
CA ALA A 158 4.53 -8.67 -1.58
C ALA A 158 5.94 -8.37 -2.10
N ALA A 159 6.88 -9.31 -1.93
CA ALA A 159 8.24 -9.17 -2.46
C ALA A 159 8.26 -9.09 -3.99
N LEU A 160 7.52 -9.95 -4.68
CA LEU A 160 7.43 -9.94 -6.15
C LEU A 160 6.84 -8.62 -6.68
N VAL A 161 5.75 -8.14 -6.07
CA VAL A 161 5.13 -6.86 -6.44
C VAL A 161 6.09 -5.70 -6.17
N THR A 162 6.76 -5.69 -5.02
CA THR A 162 7.72 -4.65 -4.65
C THR A 162 8.90 -4.62 -5.64
N PHE A 163 9.45 -5.79 -5.99
CA PHE A 163 10.52 -5.90 -6.97
C PHE A 163 10.08 -5.43 -8.37
N TRP A 164 8.87 -5.85 -8.79
CA TRP A 164 8.30 -5.41 -10.07
C TRP A 164 8.10 -3.90 -10.12
N LEU A 165 7.56 -3.29 -9.05
CA LEU A 165 7.41 -1.84 -8.95
C LEU A 165 8.77 -1.12 -8.97
N ALA A 166 9.76 -1.61 -8.22
CA ALA A 166 11.11 -1.06 -8.23
C ALA A 166 11.72 -1.06 -9.64
N ALA A 167 11.59 -2.19 -10.36
CA ALA A 167 12.05 -2.30 -11.74
C ALA A 167 11.32 -1.33 -12.69
N LYS A 168 10.01 -1.15 -12.51
CA LYS A 168 9.23 -0.18 -13.27
C LYS A 168 9.66 1.26 -12.98
N PHE A 169 9.80 1.63 -11.72
CA PHE A 169 10.23 2.98 -11.34
C PHE A 169 11.64 3.28 -11.86
N LYS A 170 12.57 2.33 -11.71
CA LYS A 170 13.93 2.47 -12.25
C LYS A 170 13.96 2.61 -13.77
N ARG A 171 13.09 1.90 -14.48
CA ARG A 171 13.02 1.96 -15.94
C ARG A 171 12.44 3.29 -16.45
N TRP A 172 11.40 3.83 -15.79
CA TRP A 172 10.62 4.94 -16.30
C TRP A 172 10.98 6.29 -15.65
N LEU A 173 11.51 6.27 -14.44
CA LEU A 173 11.84 7.49 -13.68
C LEU A 173 13.34 7.68 -13.47
N GLY A 174 14.16 6.68 -13.73
CA GLY A 174 15.61 6.74 -13.69
C GLY A 174 16.18 6.31 -12.38
#